data_c3c924b6caaf14cfbd4effed24c8e508
#
_entry.id   c3c924b6caaf14cfbd4effed24c8e508
#
_cell.length_a   1.000
_cell.length_b   1.000
_cell.length_c   1.000
_cell.angle_alpha   90.00
_cell.angle_beta   90.00
_cell.angle_gamma   90.00
#
_symmetry.space_group_name_H-M   'P 1'
#
loop_
_entity.id
_entity.type
_entity.pdbx_description
1 polymer ?
#
loop_
_entity_poly.entity_id
_entity_poly.type
_entity_poly.pdbx_seq_one_letter_code
_entity_poly.pdbx_strand_id
1 'polypeptide(L)'
;MNKATSIGKPLAALLSVLIAGCAVQAPQVVPKEAPVNSAAQAAAQKAVVSQIPAAPTLKRKIALGRMTNETNYGRSLLRDSNDDPLGKQVTDMMSKALTETGAYLVFERPDIGRLKDESRLTGTQLNLVGVDALIVGSLTEFGRKTLGESGFASASKRQVAFAKVDIRVVDASTGFVFFATSGAGEASTETASTFGFGSRAGYDGTLGDAAIRQAVSDAISRMTVEMNSRPWQTYILKAEGSRIFISGGKSQGIKPGMIFSVQTQGEKIKSPQTNAEITLPGQQVAQIRVDSNFGDSDLNEGSVASVVSGSINAYKPANLVVRFEGDKQ
;
A
#
# COMPACT_ATOMS: atom_id res chain seq x y z
N MET A 1 -35.33 -44.46 -76.87
CA MET A 1 -36.32 -43.42 -77.17
C MET A 1 -36.64 -42.64 -75.92
N ASN A 2 -36.66 -41.40 -75.99
CA ASN A 2 -37.08 -40.33 -75.10
C ASN A 2 -35.97 -39.63 -74.30
N LYS A 3 -35.74 -38.45 -74.81
CA LYS A 3 -35.00 -37.33 -74.30
C LYS A 3 -35.66 -36.78 -73.01
N ALA A 4 -34.93 -36.38 -72.04
CA ALA A 4 -35.35 -35.45 -71.01
C ALA A 4 -34.37 -34.30 -70.91
N THR A 5 -34.85 -33.14 -71.03
CA THR A 5 -34.26 -31.83 -71.15
C THR A 5 -33.76 -31.35 -69.76
N SER A 6 -32.55 -30.86 -69.74
CA SER A 6 -31.93 -30.16 -68.63
C SER A 6 -32.47 -28.75 -68.44
N ILE A 7 -32.95 -28.41 -67.25
CA ILE A 7 -33.30 -27.03 -66.88
C ILE A 7 -32.28 -26.54 -65.90
N GLY A 8 -31.54 -25.49 -66.24
CA GLY A 8 -30.52 -24.85 -65.48
C GLY A 8 -31.08 -24.18 -64.25
N LYS A 9 -30.30 -24.29 -63.19
CA LYS A 9 -30.52 -23.54 -61.92
C LYS A 9 -29.63 -22.29 -61.90
N PRO A 10 -30.17 -21.14 -61.50
CA PRO A 10 -29.35 -19.93 -61.31
C PRO A 10 -28.53 -20.02 -60.05
N LEU A 11 -27.25 -19.67 -60.14
CA LEU A 11 -26.27 -19.56 -59.12
C LEU A 11 -26.56 -18.29 -58.29
N ALA A 12 -27.16 -18.45 -57.11
CA ALA A 12 -27.29 -17.39 -56.12
C ALA A 12 -25.98 -17.29 -55.35
N ALA A 13 -25.17 -16.31 -55.70
CA ALA A 13 -23.96 -15.95 -54.90
C ALA A 13 -24.38 -15.30 -53.60
N LEU A 14 -24.27 -16.05 -52.49
CA LEU A 14 -24.46 -15.52 -51.13
C LEU A 14 -23.14 -14.85 -50.70
N LEU A 15 -23.15 -13.51 -50.75
CA LEU A 15 -22.07 -12.66 -50.25
C LEU A 15 -22.14 -12.64 -48.74
N SER A 16 -21.41 -13.57 -48.06
CA SER A 16 -21.27 -13.58 -46.62
C SER A 16 -20.26 -12.51 -46.21
N VAL A 17 -20.73 -11.35 -45.79
CA VAL A 17 -19.93 -10.30 -45.14
C VAL A 17 -19.53 -10.81 -43.75
N LEU A 18 -18.29 -11.25 -43.60
CA LEU A 18 -17.65 -11.51 -42.32
C LEU A 18 -17.42 -10.17 -41.61
N ILE A 19 -18.32 -9.80 -40.74
CA ILE A 19 -18.11 -8.73 -39.78
C ILE A 19 -17.15 -9.31 -38.72
N ALA A 20 -15.84 -9.14 -38.90
CA ALA A 20 -14.85 -9.35 -37.87
C ALA A 20 -15.00 -8.22 -36.83
N GLY A 21 -15.95 -8.37 -35.92
CA GLY A 21 -16.04 -7.54 -34.72
C GLY A 21 -14.78 -7.82 -33.86
N CYS A 22 -13.90 -6.84 -33.79
CA CYS A 22 -12.87 -6.84 -32.74
C CYS A 22 -13.59 -6.76 -31.37
N ALA A 23 -13.90 -7.91 -30.80
CA ALA A 23 -14.31 -7.98 -29.41
C ALA A 23 -13.10 -7.53 -28.58
N VAL A 24 -13.13 -6.28 -28.13
CA VAL A 24 -12.22 -5.81 -27.08
C VAL A 24 -12.56 -6.64 -25.85
N GLN A 25 -11.74 -7.63 -25.57
CA GLN A 25 -11.85 -8.45 -24.38
C GLN A 25 -11.52 -7.54 -23.20
N ALA A 26 -12.51 -7.23 -22.37
CA ALA A 26 -12.27 -6.52 -21.11
C ALA A 26 -11.21 -7.28 -20.32
N PRO A 27 -10.21 -6.57 -19.71
CA PRO A 27 -9.19 -7.24 -18.92
C PRO A 27 -9.89 -8.06 -17.83
N GLN A 28 -9.66 -9.36 -17.85
CA GLN A 28 -10.16 -10.26 -16.82
C GLN A 28 -9.37 -9.97 -15.55
N VAL A 29 -9.98 -9.26 -14.62
CA VAL A 29 -9.48 -9.15 -13.26
C VAL A 29 -9.67 -10.52 -12.62
N VAL A 30 -8.61 -11.34 -12.60
CA VAL A 30 -8.59 -12.56 -11.79
C VAL A 30 -8.45 -12.10 -10.34
N PRO A 31 -9.47 -12.26 -9.49
CA PRO A 31 -9.36 -11.96 -8.08
C PRO A 31 -8.25 -12.83 -7.52
N LYS A 32 -7.18 -12.22 -7.03
CA LYS A 32 -6.11 -12.94 -6.36
C LYS A 32 -6.58 -13.20 -4.93
N GLU A 33 -7.38 -14.24 -4.76
CA GLU A 33 -7.83 -14.64 -3.43
C GLU A 33 -6.64 -14.98 -2.55
N ALA A 34 -6.68 -14.51 -1.32
CA ALA A 34 -5.67 -14.87 -0.35
C ALA A 34 -5.82 -16.37 0.01
N PRO A 35 -4.70 -17.07 0.24
CA PRO A 35 -4.72 -18.47 0.61
C PRO A 35 -5.58 -18.71 1.87
N VAL A 36 -6.47 -19.71 1.80
CA VAL A 36 -7.47 -19.98 2.86
C VAL A 36 -6.92 -20.77 4.07
N ASN A 37 -5.67 -21.23 4.03
CA ASN A 37 -5.06 -21.92 5.18
C ASN A 37 -3.82 -21.19 5.69
N SER A 38 -3.57 -21.30 6.99
CA SER A 38 -2.47 -20.59 7.66
C SER A 38 -1.09 -20.96 7.13
N ALA A 39 -0.86 -22.20 6.71
CA ALA A 39 0.43 -22.64 6.14
C ALA A 39 0.68 -22.03 4.76
N ALA A 40 -0.31 -22.04 3.87
CA ALA A 40 -0.21 -21.41 2.56
C ALA A 40 -0.07 -19.90 2.67
N GLN A 41 -0.71 -19.29 3.67
CA GLN A 41 -0.62 -17.88 3.93
C GLN A 41 0.75 -17.48 4.47
N ALA A 42 1.32 -18.25 5.39
CA ALA A 42 2.68 -18.04 5.89
C ALA A 42 3.71 -18.19 4.76
N ALA A 43 3.53 -19.17 3.86
CA ALA A 43 4.36 -19.34 2.69
C ALA A 43 4.26 -18.14 1.72
N ALA A 44 3.04 -17.66 1.45
CA ALA A 44 2.80 -16.48 0.63
C ALA A 44 3.43 -15.22 1.24
N GLN A 45 3.30 -15.00 2.54
CA GLN A 45 3.94 -13.91 3.26
C GLN A 45 5.46 -13.99 3.17
N LYS A 46 6.04 -15.18 3.40
CA LYS A 46 7.48 -15.39 3.29
C LYS A 46 7.98 -15.09 1.87
N ALA A 47 7.25 -15.49 0.84
CA ALA A 47 7.57 -15.19 -0.55
C ALA A 47 7.53 -13.68 -0.84
N VAL A 48 6.56 -12.93 -0.28
CA VAL A 48 6.48 -11.47 -0.40
C VAL A 48 7.64 -10.79 0.32
N VAL A 49 7.93 -11.21 1.56
CA VAL A 49 9.03 -10.65 2.36
C VAL A 49 10.38 -10.88 1.70
N SER A 50 10.59 -12.05 1.04
CA SER A 50 11.84 -12.33 0.31
C SER A 50 12.06 -11.42 -0.91
N GLN A 51 11.03 -10.71 -1.38
CA GLN A 51 11.13 -9.72 -2.46
C GLN A 51 11.48 -8.31 -1.95
N ILE A 52 11.45 -8.09 -0.62
CA ILE A 52 11.88 -6.83 -0.04
C ILE A 52 13.41 -6.76 -0.13
N PRO A 53 13.98 -5.73 -0.79
CA PRO A 53 15.42 -5.60 -0.91
C PRO A 53 16.09 -5.57 0.47
N ALA A 54 17.19 -6.29 0.62
CA ALA A 54 18.00 -6.27 1.85
C ALA A 54 18.74 -4.93 2.06
N ALA A 55 18.82 -4.08 1.03
CA ALA A 55 19.44 -2.77 1.12
C ALA A 55 18.59 -1.83 2.00
N PRO A 56 19.21 -0.96 2.82
CA PRO A 56 18.48 -0.02 3.64
C PRO A 56 17.71 0.95 2.74
N THR A 57 16.42 0.76 2.67
CA THR A 57 15.54 1.69 1.96
C THR A 57 15.36 2.95 2.79
N LEU A 58 15.44 4.10 2.14
CA LEU A 58 15.15 5.37 2.80
C LEU A 58 13.67 5.42 3.19
N LYS A 59 13.40 5.81 4.45
CA LYS A 59 12.01 5.87 4.96
C LYS A 59 11.21 6.94 4.23
N ARG A 60 9.98 6.58 3.87
CA ARG A 60 9.01 7.49 3.26
C ARG A 60 8.08 8.06 4.31
N LYS A 61 7.62 9.28 4.09
CA LYS A 61 6.60 9.93 4.90
C LYS A 61 5.22 9.48 4.42
N ILE A 62 4.50 8.77 5.26
CA ILE A 62 3.15 8.31 4.93
C ILE A 62 2.15 8.77 6.00
N ALA A 63 0.93 9.04 5.58
CA ALA A 63 -0.18 9.23 6.50
C ALA A 63 -1.12 8.04 6.46
N LEU A 64 -1.64 7.68 7.61
CA LEU A 64 -2.72 6.72 7.71
C LEU A 64 -4.05 7.46 7.79
N GLY A 65 -4.99 7.15 6.90
CA GLY A 65 -6.38 7.52 7.01
C GLY A 65 -7.14 6.52 7.89
N ARG A 66 -8.38 6.84 8.23
CA ARG A 66 -9.23 5.93 9.00
C ARG A 66 -9.57 4.69 8.17
N MET A 67 -9.40 3.52 8.77
CA MET A 67 -9.91 2.26 8.24
C MET A 67 -11.39 2.13 8.61
N THR A 68 -12.20 1.57 7.71
CA THR A 68 -13.63 1.35 7.93
C THR A 68 -13.95 -0.14 8.04
N ASN A 69 -15.04 -0.48 8.73
CA ASN A 69 -15.57 -1.83 8.76
C ASN A 69 -16.72 -1.96 7.76
N GLU A 70 -16.47 -2.64 6.64
CA GLU A 70 -17.47 -2.91 5.61
C GLU A 70 -18.16 -4.28 5.80
N THR A 71 -17.75 -5.04 6.82
CA THR A 71 -18.35 -6.34 7.11
C THR A 71 -19.70 -6.19 7.84
N ASN A 72 -20.50 -7.24 7.79
CA ASN A 72 -21.74 -7.30 8.60
C ASN A 72 -21.46 -7.59 10.09
N TYR A 73 -20.20 -7.92 10.45
CA TYR A 73 -19.84 -8.24 11.82
C TYR A 73 -19.74 -6.98 12.67
N GLY A 74 -20.39 -6.98 13.81
CA GLY A 74 -20.42 -5.84 14.72
C GLY A 74 -21.38 -4.71 14.31
N ARG A 75 -22.06 -4.82 13.17
CA ARG A 75 -23.15 -3.89 12.81
C ARG A 75 -24.37 -4.23 13.64
N SER A 76 -24.80 -3.29 14.48
CA SER A 76 -26.07 -3.34 15.18
C SER A 76 -27.03 -2.33 14.55
N LEU A 77 -28.29 -2.73 14.37
CA LEU A 77 -29.36 -1.82 13.91
C LEU A 77 -29.58 -0.60 14.83
N LEU A 78 -28.99 -0.65 16.04
CA LEU A 78 -29.13 0.38 17.08
C LEU A 78 -27.85 1.26 17.21
N ARG A 79 -26.82 1.05 16.39
CA ARG A 79 -25.60 1.85 16.44
C ARG A 79 -25.63 2.96 15.42
N ASP A 80 -25.25 4.14 15.86
CA ASP A 80 -25.05 5.32 15.02
C ASP A 80 -23.95 5.03 14.00
N SER A 81 -24.12 5.48 12.76
CA SER A 81 -23.16 5.29 11.63
C SER A 81 -21.76 5.84 11.93
N ASN A 82 -21.62 6.67 12.98
CA ASN A 82 -20.34 7.26 13.40
C ASN A 82 -19.53 6.38 14.38
N ASP A 83 -20.11 5.31 14.94
CA ASP A 83 -19.42 4.42 15.88
C ASP A 83 -18.99 3.11 15.20
N ASP A 84 -17.78 3.10 14.67
CA ASP A 84 -17.13 1.93 14.06
C ASP A 84 -15.94 1.47 14.92
N PRO A 85 -16.20 0.70 16.00
CA PRO A 85 -15.13 0.26 16.89
C PRO A 85 -14.17 -0.72 16.22
N LEU A 86 -14.65 -1.54 15.27
CA LEU A 86 -13.81 -2.49 14.57
C LEU A 86 -12.91 -1.78 13.56
N GLY A 87 -13.42 -0.78 12.83
CA GLY A 87 -12.60 0.06 11.96
C GLY A 87 -11.55 0.86 12.74
N LYS A 88 -11.88 1.36 13.94
CA LYS A 88 -10.89 1.99 14.84
C LYS A 88 -9.81 1.00 15.24
N GLN A 89 -10.18 -0.21 15.65
CA GLN A 89 -9.24 -1.26 16.05
C GLN A 89 -8.30 -1.63 14.90
N VAL A 90 -8.82 -1.78 13.68
CA VAL A 90 -8.00 -2.04 12.47
C VAL A 90 -7.06 -0.86 12.19
N THR A 91 -7.53 0.38 12.37
CA THR A 91 -6.70 1.58 12.23
C THR A 91 -5.51 1.56 13.18
N ASP A 92 -5.75 1.26 14.46
CA ASP A 92 -4.71 1.19 15.49
C ASP A 92 -3.70 0.06 15.20
N MET A 93 -4.20 -1.12 14.80
CA MET A 93 -3.34 -2.23 14.40
C MET A 93 -2.48 -1.90 13.18
N MET A 94 -3.05 -1.20 12.19
CA MET A 94 -2.33 -0.74 10.99
C MET A 94 -1.26 0.28 11.34
N SER A 95 -1.59 1.30 12.14
CA SER A 95 -0.66 2.32 12.60
C SER A 95 0.54 1.71 13.34
N LYS A 96 0.26 0.81 14.29
CA LYS A 96 1.28 0.09 15.02
C LYS A 96 2.18 -0.74 14.08
N ALA A 97 1.58 -1.57 13.22
CA ALA A 97 2.32 -2.44 12.33
C ALA A 97 3.18 -1.66 11.33
N LEU A 98 2.67 -0.56 10.75
CA LEU A 98 3.45 0.32 9.87
C LEU A 98 4.66 0.93 10.58
N THR A 99 4.47 1.38 11.81
CA THR A 99 5.55 1.95 12.64
C THR A 99 6.61 0.90 12.97
N GLU A 100 6.20 -0.30 13.33
CA GLU A 100 7.09 -1.43 13.67
C GLU A 100 7.90 -1.94 12.47
N THR A 101 7.45 -1.75 11.22
CA THR A 101 8.26 -2.10 10.04
C THR A 101 9.57 -1.30 9.97
N GLY A 102 9.62 -0.11 10.56
CA GLY A 102 10.74 0.82 10.45
C GLY A 102 10.98 1.37 9.03
N ALA A 103 10.15 1.00 8.05
CA ALA A 103 10.27 1.45 6.66
C ALA A 103 9.63 2.81 6.39
N TYR A 104 8.84 3.32 7.34
CA TYR A 104 8.06 4.53 7.18
C TYR A 104 8.21 5.49 8.36
N LEU A 105 8.02 6.78 8.09
CA LEU A 105 7.62 7.78 9.08
C LEU A 105 6.10 7.92 8.96
N VAL A 106 5.39 7.44 9.98
CA VAL A 106 3.92 7.36 9.98
C VAL A 106 3.32 8.58 10.65
N PHE A 107 2.42 9.26 9.96
CA PHE A 107 1.73 10.45 10.44
C PHE A 107 0.25 10.16 10.69
N GLU A 108 -0.20 10.54 11.88
CA GLU A 108 -1.58 10.39 12.29
C GLU A 108 -2.51 11.35 11.54
N ARG A 109 -3.65 10.85 11.03
CA ARG A 109 -4.71 11.65 10.41
C ARG A 109 -6.11 11.32 10.94
N PRO A 110 -6.41 10.09 11.39
CA PRO A 110 -7.73 9.72 11.90
C PRO A 110 -8.20 10.60 13.06
N ASP A 111 -7.32 10.89 14.00
CA ASP A 111 -7.62 11.67 15.22
C ASP A 111 -7.11 13.11 15.18
N ILE A 112 -6.94 13.66 13.96
CA ILE A 112 -6.45 15.04 13.78
C ILE A 112 -7.33 16.09 14.47
N GLY A 113 -8.61 15.79 14.66
CA GLY A 113 -9.54 16.64 15.43
C GLY A 113 -9.07 16.80 16.87
N ARG A 114 -8.72 15.69 17.53
CA ARG A 114 -8.20 15.70 18.92
C ARG A 114 -6.89 16.47 19.03
N LEU A 115 -6.00 16.31 18.04
CA LEU A 115 -4.75 17.08 18.00
C LEU A 115 -4.99 18.57 17.85
N LYS A 116 -6.00 19.00 17.07
CA LYS A 116 -6.41 20.40 16.95
C LYS A 116 -6.98 20.95 18.26
N ASP A 117 -7.77 20.15 18.96
CA ASP A 117 -8.35 20.56 20.24
C ASP A 117 -7.26 20.72 21.29
N GLU A 118 -6.30 19.79 21.38
CA GLU A 118 -5.14 19.90 22.26
C GLU A 118 -4.27 21.11 21.92
N SER A 119 -4.05 21.36 20.63
CA SER A 119 -3.33 22.54 20.14
C SER A 119 -4.01 23.87 20.57
N ARG A 120 -5.35 23.92 20.59
CA ARG A 120 -6.09 25.08 21.09
C ARG A 120 -5.95 25.24 22.61
N LEU A 121 -6.00 24.14 23.35
CA LEU A 121 -5.87 24.17 24.82
C LEU A 121 -4.48 24.61 25.27
N THR A 122 -3.45 24.18 24.57
CA THR A 122 -2.05 24.48 24.91
C THR A 122 -1.54 25.79 24.29
N GLY A 123 -2.32 26.40 23.37
CA GLY A 123 -1.88 27.58 22.59
C GLY A 123 -0.75 27.24 21.59
N THR A 124 -0.47 25.97 21.35
CA THR A 124 0.57 25.52 20.42
C THR A 124 -0.01 25.46 18.99
N GLN A 125 0.73 25.93 18.01
CA GLN A 125 0.29 25.81 16.61
C GLN A 125 0.55 24.39 16.08
N LEU A 126 -0.50 23.72 15.61
CA LEU A 126 -0.38 22.43 14.95
C LEU A 126 0.18 22.59 13.53
N ASN A 127 1.43 22.19 13.33
CA ASN A 127 2.08 22.19 12.02
C ASN A 127 1.99 20.79 11.40
N LEU A 128 1.14 20.64 10.40
CA LEU A 128 1.00 19.35 9.69
C LEU A 128 2.13 19.17 8.69
N VAL A 129 2.89 18.10 8.86
CA VAL A 129 3.93 17.70 7.91
C VAL A 129 3.30 17.13 6.66
N GLY A 130 3.76 17.56 5.49
CA GLY A 130 3.39 16.95 4.21
C GLY A 130 3.88 15.51 4.12
N VAL A 131 3.10 14.65 3.49
CA VAL A 131 3.40 13.23 3.33
C VAL A 131 3.42 12.85 1.85
N ASP A 132 4.16 11.79 1.51
CA ASP A 132 4.28 11.30 0.14
C ASP A 132 3.03 10.53 -0.29
N ALA A 133 2.44 9.79 0.66
CA ALA A 133 1.27 8.97 0.39
C ALA A 133 0.31 8.92 1.57
N LEU A 134 -0.98 8.74 1.25
CA LEU A 134 -2.04 8.46 2.21
C LEU A 134 -2.50 7.01 2.04
N ILE A 135 -2.53 6.26 3.14
CA ILE A 135 -3.07 4.89 3.17
C ILE A 135 -4.50 4.97 3.68
N VAL A 136 -5.42 4.43 2.91
CA VAL A 136 -6.83 4.28 3.28
C VAL A 136 -7.29 2.87 2.98
N GLY A 137 -8.27 2.36 3.70
CA GLY A 137 -8.77 1.02 3.45
C GLY A 137 -9.94 0.62 4.34
N SER A 138 -10.24 -0.67 4.31
CA SER A 138 -11.35 -1.24 5.06
C SER A 138 -11.12 -2.71 5.41
N LEU A 139 -11.75 -3.13 6.49
CA LEU A 139 -11.95 -4.54 6.78
C LEU A 139 -13.15 -5.01 5.95
N THR A 140 -12.91 -5.86 4.96
CA THR A 140 -13.92 -6.29 3.98
C THR A 140 -14.51 -7.66 4.31
N GLU A 141 -13.73 -8.52 4.96
CA GLU A 141 -14.22 -9.80 5.45
C GLU A 141 -13.76 -10.02 6.89
N PHE A 142 -14.67 -10.47 7.72
CA PHE A 142 -14.37 -10.89 9.08
C PHE A 142 -15.42 -11.90 9.54
N GLY A 143 -14.95 -13.01 10.11
CA GLY A 143 -15.86 -14.04 10.60
C GLY A 143 -15.17 -15.10 11.43
N ARG A 144 -15.99 -15.98 12.00
CA ARG A 144 -15.55 -17.12 12.78
C ARG A 144 -16.31 -18.37 12.35
N LYS A 145 -15.59 -19.49 12.34
CA LYS A 145 -16.15 -20.82 12.08
C LYS A 145 -15.75 -21.75 13.21
N THR A 146 -16.66 -22.62 13.60
CA THR A 146 -16.34 -23.74 14.47
C THR A 146 -16.49 -25.01 13.66
N LEU A 147 -15.41 -25.75 13.52
CA LEU A 147 -15.35 -27.05 12.89
C LEU A 147 -15.29 -28.09 14.01
N GLY A 148 -16.07 -29.14 13.91
CA GLY A 148 -16.06 -30.24 14.88
C GLY A 148 -16.04 -31.56 14.16
N GLU A 149 -15.18 -32.48 14.61
CA GLU A 149 -15.21 -33.87 14.22
C GLU A 149 -15.50 -34.72 15.46
N SER A 150 -16.48 -35.58 15.37
CA SER A 150 -16.84 -36.50 16.44
C SER A 150 -16.67 -37.94 15.97
N GLY A 151 -15.81 -38.68 16.67
CA GLY A 151 -15.63 -40.12 16.53
C GLY A 151 -16.25 -40.88 17.71
N PHE A 152 -16.21 -42.22 17.69
CA PHE A 152 -16.79 -43.09 18.71
C PHE A 152 -16.22 -42.83 20.13
N ALA A 153 -14.95 -42.46 20.23
CA ALA A 153 -14.26 -42.25 21.52
C ALA A 153 -13.51 -40.91 21.60
N SER A 154 -13.56 -40.08 20.56
CA SER A 154 -12.85 -38.78 20.51
C SER A 154 -13.69 -37.74 19.83
N ALA A 155 -13.60 -36.52 20.30
CA ALA A 155 -14.18 -35.36 19.66
C ALA A 155 -13.13 -34.24 19.59
N SER A 156 -12.96 -33.65 18.42
CA SER A 156 -12.13 -32.43 18.24
C SER A 156 -13.03 -31.27 17.86
N LYS A 157 -12.69 -30.10 18.38
CA LYS A 157 -13.37 -28.85 18.06
C LYS A 157 -12.32 -27.81 17.71
N ARG A 158 -12.34 -27.34 16.47
CA ARG A 158 -11.45 -26.30 15.98
C ARG A 158 -12.25 -25.02 15.76
N GLN A 159 -11.81 -23.95 16.39
CA GLN A 159 -12.32 -22.61 16.12
C GLN A 159 -11.36 -21.91 15.15
N VAL A 160 -11.92 -21.28 14.13
CA VAL A 160 -11.15 -20.55 13.12
C VAL A 160 -11.75 -19.16 12.99
N ALA A 161 -10.91 -18.15 13.11
CA ALA A 161 -11.24 -16.77 12.74
C ALA A 161 -10.52 -16.39 11.45
N PHE A 162 -11.17 -15.64 10.59
CA PHE A 162 -10.60 -15.14 9.34
C PHE A 162 -10.91 -13.65 9.20
N ALA A 163 -9.98 -12.94 8.54
CA ALA A 163 -10.09 -11.52 8.24
C ALA A 163 -9.49 -11.19 6.89
N LYS A 164 -10.02 -10.17 6.21
CA LYS A 164 -9.44 -9.59 5.00
C LYS A 164 -9.49 -8.07 5.10
N VAL A 165 -8.37 -7.45 4.81
CA VAL A 165 -8.19 -5.99 4.84
C VAL A 165 -7.80 -5.54 3.44
N ASP A 166 -8.57 -4.63 2.88
CA ASP A 166 -8.27 -3.99 1.61
C ASP A 166 -7.65 -2.62 1.86
N ILE A 167 -6.54 -2.32 1.23
CA ILE A 167 -5.87 -1.03 1.33
C ILE A 167 -5.64 -0.41 -0.05
N ARG A 168 -5.66 0.91 -0.08
CA ARG A 168 -5.31 1.74 -1.24
C ARG A 168 -4.27 2.75 -0.81
N VAL A 169 -3.26 2.91 -1.66
CA VAL A 169 -2.21 3.92 -1.47
C VAL A 169 -2.46 5.05 -2.45
N VAL A 170 -2.69 6.21 -1.90
CA VAL A 170 -3.10 7.43 -2.62
C VAL A 170 -1.95 8.43 -2.59
N ASP A 171 -1.58 8.96 -3.72
CA ASP A 171 -0.64 10.08 -3.80
C ASP A 171 -1.25 11.31 -3.13
N ALA A 172 -0.58 11.83 -2.10
CA ALA A 172 -1.13 12.89 -1.28
C ALA A 172 -1.26 14.25 -2.00
N SER A 173 -0.55 14.42 -3.11
CA SER A 173 -0.55 15.66 -3.89
C SER A 173 -1.63 15.69 -4.97
N THR A 174 -1.95 14.53 -5.55
CA THR A 174 -2.83 14.41 -6.70
C THR A 174 -4.16 13.72 -6.40
N GLY A 175 -4.24 12.98 -5.30
CA GLY A 175 -5.38 12.10 -5.00
C GLY A 175 -5.43 10.83 -5.86
N PHE A 176 -4.39 10.56 -6.67
CA PHE A 176 -4.32 9.38 -7.52
C PHE A 176 -4.06 8.12 -6.71
N VAL A 177 -4.94 7.12 -6.85
CA VAL A 177 -4.73 5.79 -6.28
C VAL A 177 -3.75 5.04 -7.18
N PHE A 178 -2.52 4.88 -6.73
CA PHE A 178 -1.49 4.25 -7.54
C PHE A 178 -1.21 2.79 -7.18
N PHE A 179 -1.75 2.34 -6.05
CA PHE A 179 -1.64 0.94 -5.63
C PHE A 179 -2.84 0.56 -4.77
N ALA A 180 -3.30 -0.67 -4.94
CA ALA A 180 -4.31 -1.28 -4.10
C ALA A 180 -3.99 -2.76 -3.90
N THR A 181 -4.22 -3.26 -2.71
CA THR A 181 -4.00 -4.69 -2.39
C THR A 181 -4.91 -5.13 -1.26
N SER A 182 -5.08 -6.44 -1.17
CA SER A 182 -5.76 -7.09 -0.06
C SER A 182 -4.76 -7.91 0.73
N GLY A 183 -4.88 -7.86 2.05
CA GLY A 183 -4.20 -8.79 2.96
C GLY A 183 -5.23 -9.68 3.63
N ALA A 184 -4.87 -10.95 3.88
CA ALA A 184 -5.72 -11.90 4.56
C ALA A 184 -5.04 -12.52 5.77
N GLY A 185 -5.85 -12.89 6.75
CA GLY A 185 -5.40 -13.51 7.98
C GLY A 185 -6.35 -14.61 8.45
N GLU A 186 -5.78 -15.70 8.95
CA GLU A 186 -6.51 -16.79 9.60
C GLU A 186 -5.80 -17.17 10.90
N ALA A 187 -6.58 -17.26 11.97
CA ALA A 187 -6.11 -17.78 13.25
C ALA A 187 -7.02 -18.93 13.70
N SER A 188 -6.43 -19.98 14.27
CA SER A 188 -7.21 -21.12 14.76
C SER A 188 -6.71 -21.61 16.09
N THR A 189 -7.63 -22.13 16.90
CA THR A 189 -7.32 -22.92 18.08
C THR A 189 -8.04 -24.26 18.02
N GLU A 190 -7.38 -25.29 18.47
CA GLU A 190 -7.93 -26.65 18.47
C GLU A 190 -7.98 -27.19 19.90
N THR A 191 -9.11 -27.77 20.23
CA THR A 191 -9.31 -28.50 21.48
C THR A 191 -9.78 -29.90 21.18
N ALA A 192 -9.11 -30.87 21.76
CA ALA A 192 -9.47 -32.28 21.63
C ALA A 192 -9.92 -32.86 23.01
N SER A 193 -10.89 -33.74 22.97
CA SER A 193 -11.29 -34.55 24.11
C SER A 193 -11.30 -36.01 23.72
N THR A 194 -10.83 -36.87 24.64
CA THR A 194 -10.85 -38.33 24.49
C THR A 194 -11.57 -38.93 25.65
N PHE A 195 -12.55 -39.79 25.40
CA PHE A 195 -13.42 -40.42 26.41
C PHE A 195 -14.11 -39.44 27.35
N GLY A 196 -14.47 -38.24 26.87
CA GLY A 196 -15.15 -37.25 27.70
C GLY A 196 -14.22 -36.44 28.62
N PHE A 197 -12.91 -36.74 28.66
CA PHE A 197 -11.89 -35.99 29.36
C PHE A 197 -11.13 -35.10 28.37
N GLY A 198 -11.09 -33.80 28.62
CA GLY A 198 -10.40 -32.80 27.79
C GLY A 198 -10.83 -31.38 28.14
N SER A 199 -10.13 -30.39 27.58
CA SER A 199 -10.49 -28.99 27.79
C SER A 199 -11.79 -28.65 27.06
N ARG A 200 -12.72 -27.99 27.76
CA ARG A 200 -13.88 -27.39 27.10
C ARG A 200 -13.39 -26.18 26.31
N ALA A 201 -13.67 -26.20 25.00
CA ALA A 201 -13.39 -25.02 24.15
C ALA A 201 -14.28 -23.86 24.63
N GLY A 202 -13.71 -22.97 25.46
CA GLY A 202 -14.26 -21.67 25.73
C GLY A 202 -14.20 -20.80 24.46
N TYR A 203 -15.01 -19.75 24.42
CA TYR A 203 -14.91 -18.74 23.39
C TYR A 203 -13.57 -18.01 23.50
N ASP A 204 -12.71 -18.16 22.49
CA ASP A 204 -11.43 -17.45 22.46
C ASP A 204 -11.61 -16.09 21.73
N GLY A 205 -11.72 -15.03 22.51
CA GLY A 205 -11.86 -13.65 22.02
C GLY A 205 -10.68 -13.18 21.18
N THR A 206 -9.49 -13.75 21.39
CA THR A 206 -8.23 -13.28 20.79
C THR A 206 -8.03 -13.74 19.35
N LEU A 207 -8.72 -14.78 18.90
CA LEU A 207 -8.57 -15.30 17.54
C LEU A 207 -8.93 -14.28 16.46
N GLY A 208 -9.99 -13.48 16.69
CA GLY A 208 -10.35 -12.41 15.75
C GLY A 208 -9.25 -11.38 15.59
N ASP A 209 -8.67 -10.96 16.70
CA ASP A 209 -7.56 -9.99 16.71
C ASP A 209 -6.32 -10.55 16.03
N ALA A 210 -6.04 -11.85 16.22
CA ALA A 210 -4.93 -12.52 15.56
C ALA A 210 -5.13 -12.59 14.04
N ALA A 211 -6.34 -12.91 13.59
CA ALA A 211 -6.67 -12.92 12.16
C ALA A 211 -6.55 -11.53 11.53
N ILE A 212 -7.05 -10.49 12.19
CA ILE A 212 -6.92 -9.10 11.71
C ILE A 212 -5.44 -8.67 11.66
N ARG A 213 -4.65 -8.93 12.71
CA ARG A 213 -3.21 -8.61 12.71
C ARG A 213 -2.48 -9.27 11.56
N GLN A 214 -2.78 -10.53 11.26
CA GLN A 214 -2.17 -11.23 10.15
C GLN A 214 -2.59 -10.64 8.80
N ALA A 215 -3.86 -10.29 8.60
CA ALA A 215 -4.36 -9.63 7.40
C ALA A 215 -3.68 -8.26 7.18
N VAL A 216 -3.54 -7.46 8.25
CA VAL A 216 -2.82 -6.19 8.24
C VAL A 216 -1.35 -6.39 7.85
N SER A 217 -0.68 -7.37 8.46
CA SER A 217 0.73 -7.67 8.15
C SER A 217 0.94 -8.10 6.70
N ASP A 218 0.05 -8.92 6.15
CA ASP A 218 0.08 -9.34 4.73
C ASP A 218 -0.10 -8.13 3.80
N ALA A 219 -1.10 -7.26 4.07
CA ALA A 219 -1.33 -6.06 3.29
C ALA A 219 -0.12 -5.11 3.30
N ILE A 220 0.47 -4.87 4.47
CA ILE A 220 1.67 -4.01 4.63
C ILE A 220 2.87 -4.60 3.88
N SER A 221 3.08 -5.90 3.96
CA SER A 221 4.20 -6.56 3.26
C SER A 221 4.12 -6.33 1.75
N ARG A 222 2.93 -6.53 1.16
CA ARG A 222 2.68 -6.27 -0.28
C ARG A 222 2.86 -4.81 -0.65
N MET A 223 2.34 -3.92 0.18
CA MET A 223 2.50 -2.48 0.00
C MET A 223 3.98 -2.07 0.05
N THR A 224 4.75 -2.62 0.97
CA THR A 224 6.18 -2.29 1.13
C THR A 224 6.99 -2.68 -0.11
N VAL A 225 6.70 -3.83 -0.72
CA VAL A 225 7.33 -4.23 -1.99
C VAL A 225 7.05 -3.20 -3.08
N GLU A 226 5.79 -2.79 -3.25
CA GLU A 226 5.42 -1.78 -4.24
C GLU A 226 6.05 -0.42 -3.95
N MET A 227 6.03 0.02 -2.69
CA MET A 227 6.64 1.30 -2.32
C MET A 227 8.15 1.32 -2.56
N ASN A 228 8.84 0.19 -2.35
CA ASN A 228 10.28 0.07 -2.59
C ASN A 228 10.64 0.03 -4.09
N SER A 229 9.71 -0.38 -4.96
CA SER A 229 9.93 -0.33 -6.42
C SER A 229 9.99 1.10 -6.97
N ARG A 230 9.47 2.07 -6.22
CA ARG A 230 9.45 3.49 -6.61
C ARG A 230 10.70 4.20 -6.12
N PRO A 231 11.34 5.06 -6.94
CA PRO A 231 12.47 5.86 -6.51
C PRO A 231 12.11 6.70 -5.27
N TRP A 232 12.96 6.68 -4.26
CA TRP A 232 12.84 7.63 -3.14
C TRP A 232 13.23 9.02 -3.63
N GLN A 233 12.47 10.03 -3.21
CA GLN A 233 12.72 11.41 -3.64
C GLN A 233 12.55 12.41 -2.52
N THR A 234 13.30 13.52 -2.64
CA THR A 234 13.17 14.69 -1.77
C THR A 234 13.47 15.96 -2.55
N TYR A 235 13.48 17.11 -1.87
CA TYR A 235 13.60 18.42 -2.46
C TYR A 235 14.82 19.16 -1.94
N ILE A 236 15.36 20.06 -2.76
CA ILE A 236 16.38 21.01 -2.35
C ILE A 236 15.72 22.14 -1.59
N LEU A 237 16.12 22.34 -0.33
CA LEU A 237 15.66 23.44 0.51
C LEU A 237 16.37 24.74 0.14
N LYS A 238 17.69 24.66 -0.06
CA LYS A 238 18.54 25.81 -0.39
C LYS A 238 19.82 25.34 -1.10
N ALA A 239 20.36 26.19 -1.96
CA ALA A 239 21.70 26.02 -2.53
C ALA A 239 22.53 27.27 -2.26
N GLU A 240 23.72 27.09 -1.71
CA GLU A 240 24.68 28.16 -1.38
C GLU A 240 26.07 27.79 -1.92
N GLY A 241 26.41 28.30 -3.10
CA GLY A 241 27.64 27.93 -3.76
C GLY A 241 27.72 26.42 -4.02
N SER A 242 28.70 25.74 -3.41
CA SER A 242 28.90 24.30 -3.52
C SER A 242 28.06 23.50 -2.51
N ARG A 243 27.44 24.16 -1.53
CA ARG A 243 26.63 23.50 -0.46
C ARG A 243 25.17 23.45 -0.84
N ILE A 244 24.59 22.26 -0.77
CA ILE A 244 23.19 22.00 -1.08
C ILE A 244 22.51 21.45 0.18
N PHE A 245 21.43 22.10 0.58
CA PHE A 245 20.60 21.65 1.70
C PHE A 245 19.40 20.91 1.14
N ILE A 246 19.25 19.64 1.52
CA ILE A 246 18.12 18.79 1.10
C ILE A 246 17.23 18.47 2.28
N SER A 247 15.94 18.28 2.03
CA SER A 247 14.97 17.83 3.04
C SER A 247 15.21 16.34 3.34
N GLY A 248 15.06 15.99 4.62
CA GLY A 248 15.30 14.63 5.12
C GLY A 248 16.71 14.43 5.65
N GLY A 249 16.81 13.58 6.65
CA GLY A 249 18.05 13.38 7.38
C GLY A 249 18.16 11.98 7.98
N LYS A 250 18.70 11.92 9.18
CA LYS A 250 19.03 10.67 9.89
C LYS A 250 17.80 9.80 10.13
N SER A 251 16.65 10.38 10.49
CA SER A 251 15.42 9.62 10.79
C SER A 251 14.89 8.89 9.56
N GLN A 252 15.08 9.48 8.36
CA GLN A 252 14.75 8.84 7.09
C GLN A 252 15.82 7.86 6.60
N GLY A 253 16.93 7.72 7.32
CA GLY A 253 18.01 6.79 6.96
C GLY A 253 19.08 7.41 6.07
N ILE A 254 19.06 8.73 5.82
CA ILE A 254 20.12 9.40 5.06
C ILE A 254 21.39 9.43 5.90
N LYS A 255 22.50 8.99 5.29
CA LYS A 255 23.82 8.91 5.93
C LYS A 255 24.85 9.70 5.14
N PRO A 256 25.86 10.27 5.80
CA PRO A 256 27.02 10.82 5.12
C PRO A 256 27.66 9.80 4.15
N GLY A 257 28.07 10.28 2.99
CA GLY A 257 28.62 9.46 1.92
C GLY A 257 27.59 8.96 0.88
N MET A 258 26.29 8.97 1.18
CA MET A 258 25.27 8.59 0.21
C MET A 258 25.25 9.52 -1.00
N ILE A 259 25.06 8.96 -2.19
CA ILE A 259 24.99 9.67 -3.45
C ILE A 259 23.54 9.70 -3.95
N PHE A 260 23.11 10.88 -4.39
CA PHE A 260 21.80 11.12 -4.95
C PHE A 260 21.90 11.75 -6.33
N SER A 261 20.98 11.41 -7.23
CA SER A 261 20.81 12.12 -8.49
C SER A 261 19.94 13.35 -8.28
N VAL A 262 20.31 14.47 -8.91
CA VAL A 262 19.49 15.67 -9.00
C VAL A 262 18.91 15.75 -10.40
N GLN A 263 17.60 15.82 -10.49
CA GLN A 263 16.87 15.85 -11.75
C GLN A 263 16.01 17.11 -11.83
N THR A 264 15.79 17.61 -13.03
CA THR A 264 14.76 18.64 -13.24
C THR A 264 13.38 18.04 -12.99
N GLN A 265 12.47 18.83 -12.42
CA GLN A 265 11.06 18.50 -12.56
C GLN A 265 10.73 18.60 -14.05
N GLY A 266 10.15 17.53 -14.62
CA GLY A 266 9.77 17.55 -16.01
C GLY A 266 8.75 18.65 -16.32
N GLU A 267 8.71 19.07 -17.55
CA GLU A 267 7.73 20.04 -18.03
C GLU A 267 6.31 19.48 -17.89
N LYS A 268 5.40 20.29 -17.37
CA LYS A 268 3.99 19.95 -17.29
C LYS A 268 3.29 20.33 -18.58
N ILE A 269 2.76 19.34 -19.28
CA ILE A 269 1.96 19.52 -20.48
C ILE A 269 0.55 19.00 -20.29
N LYS A 270 -0.42 19.65 -20.89
CA LYS A 270 -1.80 19.16 -20.88
C LYS A 270 -1.98 18.06 -21.93
N SER A 271 -2.48 16.92 -21.50
CA SER A 271 -2.88 15.85 -22.42
C SER A 271 -4.04 16.33 -23.29
N PRO A 272 -3.94 16.28 -24.61
CA PRO A 272 -5.07 16.66 -25.48
C PRO A 272 -6.26 15.69 -25.37
N GLN A 273 -6.03 14.46 -24.88
CA GLN A 273 -7.07 13.45 -24.74
C GLN A 273 -7.86 13.59 -23.42
N THR A 274 -7.19 13.84 -22.32
CA THR A 274 -7.80 13.82 -20.98
C THR A 274 -7.88 15.19 -20.33
N ASN A 275 -7.25 16.21 -20.92
CA ASN A 275 -7.03 17.55 -20.36
C ASN A 275 -6.30 17.55 -18.99
N ALA A 276 -5.78 16.39 -18.59
CA ALA A 276 -4.97 16.24 -17.38
C ALA A 276 -3.55 16.77 -17.63
N GLU A 277 -2.94 17.32 -16.58
CA GLU A 277 -1.51 17.66 -16.62
C GLU A 277 -0.66 16.40 -16.57
N ILE A 278 0.18 16.22 -17.57
CA ILE A 278 1.20 15.17 -17.63
C ILE A 278 2.56 15.82 -17.43
N THR A 279 3.34 15.27 -16.50
CA THR A 279 4.71 15.72 -16.29
C THR A 279 5.65 14.86 -17.13
N LEU A 280 6.37 15.49 -18.03
CA LEU A 280 7.41 14.83 -18.84
C LEU A 280 8.56 14.33 -17.95
N PRO A 281 9.32 13.32 -18.36
CA PRO A 281 10.51 12.89 -17.62
C PRO A 281 11.51 14.03 -17.44
N GLY A 282 11.95 14.24 -16.21
CA GLY A 282 13.04 15.18 -15.91
C GLY A 282 14.38 14.64 -16.38
N GLN A 283 15.34 15.53 -16.57
CA GLN A 283 16.71 15.19 -16.93
C GLN A 283 17.60 15.24 -15.68
N GLN A 284 18.53 14.30 -15.56
CA GLN A 284 19.56 14.36 -14.53
C GLN A 284 20.55 15.47 -14.87
N VAL A 285 20.72 16.42 -13.93
CA VAL A 285 21.58 17.59 -14.12
C VAL A 285 22.81 17.55 -13.23
N ALA A 286 22.75 16.83 -12.11
CA ALA A 286 23.88 16.68 -11.19
C ALA A 286 23.78 15.40 -10.38
N GLN A 287 24.90 15.04 -9.73
CA GLN A 287 24.96 14.12 -8.62
C GLN A 287 25.49 14.85 -7.40
N ILE A 288 24.91 14.57 -6.24
CA ILE A 288 25.32 15.13 -4.96
C ILE A 288 25.66 14.03 -3.98
N ARG A 289 26.63 14.26 -3.11
CA ARG A 289 27.00 13.38 -2.00
C ARG A 289 26.68 14.08 -0.70
N VAL A 290 26.05 13.35 0.20
CA VAL A 290 25.76 13.83 1.56
C VAL A 290 27.03 13.95 2.36
N ASP A 291 27.29 15.13 2.92
CA ASP A 291 28.44 15.44 3.78
C ASP A 291 28.07 15.26 5.26
N SER A 292 26.91 15.77 5.67
CA SER A 292 26.44 15.70 7.06
C SER A 292 24.91 15.85 7.14
N ASN A 293 24.36 15.44 8.28
CA ASN A 293 22.96 15.71 8.61
C ASN A 293 22.89 16.87 9.62
N PHE A 294 21.78 17.59 9.63
CA PHE A 294 21.47 18.65 10.60
C PHE A 294 20.02 18.54 11.06
N GLY A 295 19.72 19.23 12.16
CA GLY A 295 18.41 19.21 12.81
C GLY A 295 18.45 18.46 14.14
N ASP A 296 17.45 18.72 14.98
CA ASP A 296 17.37 18.29 16.36
C ASP A 296 16.23 17.31 16.63
N SER A 297 15.37 17.08 15.63
CA SER A 297 14.25 16.17 15.74
C SER A 297 13.92 15.53 14.40
N ASP A 298 13.19 14.41 14.43
CA ASP A 298 12.81 13.62 13.25
C ASP A 298 12.00 14.42 12.20
N LEU A 299 11.41 15.53 12.61
CA LEU A 299 10.61 16.40 11.74
C LEU A 299 11.33 17.69 11.33
N ASN A 300 12.37 18.07 12.07
CA ASN A 300 13.19 19.25 11.83
C ASN A 300 14.61 18.84 11.46
N GLU A 301 14.74 18.06 10.41
CA GLU A 301 16.03 17.56 9.95
C GLU A 301 16.22 17.76 8.45
N GLY A 302 17.47 17.83 8.07
CA GLY A 302 17.90 17.86 6.69
C GLY A 302 19.31 17.34 6.54
N SER A 303 19.79 17.37 5.32
CA SER A 303 21.16 16.98 5.01
C SER A 303 21.87 18.06 4.20
N VAL A 304 23.16 18.22 4.47
CA VAL A 304 24.07 19.04 3.68
C VAL A 304 24.76 18.12 2.71
N ALA A 305 24.80 18.51 1.44
CA ALA A 305 25.43 17.74 0.38
C ALA A 305 26.30 18.66 -0.49
N SER A 306 27.29 18.05 -1.16
CA SER A 306 28.16 18.69 -2.14
C SER A 306 27.95 18.09 -3.52
N VAL A 307 28.11 18.90 -4.58
CA VAL A 307 28.04 18.42 -5.96
C VAL A 307 29.25 17.55 -6.27
N VAL A 308 29.02 16.33 -6.75
CA VAL A 308 30.05 15.38 -7.21
C VAL A 308 30.28 15.51 -8.72
N SER A 309 29.20 15.67 -9.47
CA SER A 309 29.22 15.81 -10.92
C SER A 309 28.04 16.65 -11.42
N GLY A 310 28.20 17.28 -12.57
CA GLY A 310 27.16 18.12 -13.15
C GLY A 310 27.07 19.51 -12.49
N SER A 311 25.95 20.20 -12.65
CA SER A 311 25.73 21.53 -12.08
C SER A 311 24.23 21.81 -11.89
N ILE A 312 23.88 22.47 -10.79
CA ILE A 312 22.52 22.92 -10.50
C ILE A 312 22.32 24.43 -10.67
N ASN A 313 23.41 25.18 -10.96
CA ASN A 313 23.42 26.66 -10.95
C ASN A 313 22.47 27.30 -11.97
N ALA A 314 22.16 26.58 -13.04
CA ALA A 314 21.23 27.05 -14.07
C ALA A 314 19.74 26.90 -13.68
N TYR A 315 19.45 26.28 -12.55
CA TYR A 315 18.10 25.89 -12.17
C TYR A 315 17.70 26.52 -10.82
N LYS A 316 16.42 26.83 -10.68
CA LYS A 316 15.87 27.19 -9.38
C LYS A 316 15.71 25.92 -8.54
N PRO A 317 16.07 25.92 -7.24
CA PRO A 317 15.93 24.75 -6.35
C PRO A 317 14.52 24.13 -6.39
N ALA A 318 13.49 24.96 -6.46
CA ALA A 318 12.09 24.51 -6.53
C ALA A 318 11.75 23.68 -7.80
N ASN A 319 12.57 23.75 -8.84
CA ASN A 319 12.39 22.99 -10.09
C ASN A 319 13.24 21.71 -10.12
N LEU A 320 13.89 21.39 -9.01
CA LEU A 320 14.77 20.24 -8.89
C LEU A 320 14.21 19.21 -7.90
N VAL A 321 14.41 17.95 -8.22
CA VAL A 321 14.08 16.80 -7.37
C VAL A 321 15.35 16.00 -7.14
N VAL A 322 15.57 15.61 -5.90
CA VAL A 322 16.68 14.73 -5.48
C VAL A 322 16.14 13.31 -5.37
N ARG A 323 16.77 12.37 -6.08
CA ARG A 323 16.36 10.96 -6.10
C ARG A 323 17.47 10.04 -5.63
N PHE A 324 17.07 9.04 -4.87
CA PHE A 324 17.92 7.91 -4.52
C PHE A 324 17.61 6.75 -5.45
N GLU A 325 18.59 6.31 -6.23
CA GLU A 325 18.43 5.22 -7.19
C GLU A 325 18.89 3.86 -6.63
N GLY A 326 19.26 3.84 -5.33
CA GLY A 326 19.95 2.68 -4.74
C GLY A 326 21.41 2.63 -5.18
N ASP A 327 22.22 1.84 -4.48
CA ASP A 327 23.54 1.50 -4.96
C ASP A 327 23.38 0.62 -6.20
N LYS A 328 23.56 1.19 -7.39
CA LYS A 328 23.75 0.38 -8.61
C LYS A 328 25.08 -0.35 -8.42
N GLN A 329 25.02 -1.61 -7.95
CA GLN A 329 26.13 -2.52 -7.99
C GLN A 329 26.44 -2.93 -9.42
#